data_36865fe965328f78698e03ad25f26e12
#
_entry.id   36865fe965328f78698e03ad25f26e12
#
_cell.length_a   1.000
_cell.length_b   1.000
_cell.length_c   1.000
_cell.angle_alpha   90.00
_cell.angle_beta   90.00
_cell.angle_gamma   90.00
#
_symmetry.space_group_name_H-M   'P 1'
#
loop_
_entity.id
_entity.type
_entity.pdbx_description
1 polymer ?
#
loop_
_entity_poly.entity_id
_entity_poly.type
_entity_poly.pdbx_seq_one_letter_code
_entity_poly.pdbx_strand_id
1 'polypeptide(L)'
;MRAPGRRAASTREPLAEVAAVTQRLSVLLAAGVTPASAWQHVAASTGSTLASRVAGASSTSVADAVIDAAARLDPLEGAAWRGLAAAWTVATAAGAPLAPCLRRYSQSLRDLAQAQRDARVALAAPVATARMVLALPIVGVLFGTALGFNTLAVLFGTAIGWICLAVGAALMAIALKWNASMVAKARPKDPAPGIGCDLMAIAVSGGSALDHARAIVDETVARFSLPAIVGVDEVLELSRSAGVPAAELLNSQAEELRRVATARAQEDAAALGVRLMLPLGLCILPAFMVLGVFPLLVAVISSTVGSL
;
A
#
# COMPACT_ATOMS: atom_id res chain seq x y z
N MET A 1 28.82 -23.52 18.12
CA MET A 1 28.31 -22.94 16.85
C MET A 1 26.79 -22.81 16.94
N ARG A 2 26.29 -21.62 17.26
CA ARG A 2 24.84 -21.31 17.27
C ARG A 2 24.48 -20.71 15.92
N ALA A 3 23.57 -21.33 15.19
CA ALA A 3 23.02 -20.82 13.95
C ALA A 3 22.37 -19.44 14.22
N PRO A 4 22.56 -18.44 13.34
CA PRO A 4 21.86 -17.17 13.46
C PRO A 4 20.39 -17.42 13.18
N GLY A 5 19.56 -17.25 14.23
CA GLY A 5 18.12 -17.35 14.13
C GLY A 5 17.62 -16.46 12.97
N ARG A 6 16.84 -17.04 12.07
CA ARG A 6 15.96 -16.34 11.16
C ARG A 6 15.12 -15.38 12.03
N ARG A 7 15.56 -14.11 12.12
CA ARG A 7 14.71 -13.03 12.62
C ARG A 7 13.45 -13.07 11.75
N ALA A 8 12.32 -13.34 12.39
CA ALA A 8 11.02 -13.19 11.79
C ALA A 8 11.04 -11.87 11.01
N ALA A 9 10.73 -11.93 9.74
CA ALA A 9 10.45 -10.75 8.94
C ALA A 9 9.25 -10.08 9.62
N SER A 10 9.54 -9.19 10.57
CA SER A 10 8.55 -8.25 11.07
C SER A 10 7.95 -7.63 9.81
N THR A 11 6.65 -7.58 9.72
CA THR A 11 5.89 -6.86 8.70
C THR A 11 6.28 -5.38 8.80
N ARG A 12 7.48 -5.03 8.30
CA ARG A 12 7.95 -3.65 8.23
C ARG A 12 7.02 -2.97 7.25
N GLU A 13 6.37 -1.95 7.74
CA GLU A 13 5.57 -1.08 6.88
C GLU A 13 6.53 -0.33 5.97
N PRO A 14 6.45 -0.51 4.64
CA PRO A 14 7.45 0.03 3.71
C PRO A 14 7.63 1.55 3.84
N LEU A 15 6.52 2.27 3.94
CA LEU A 15 6.54 3.74 4.09
C LEU A 15 7.16 4.19 5.43
N ALA A 16 6.94 3.46 6.51
CA ALA A 16 7.51 3.79 7.81
C ALA A 16 9.04 3.63 7.81
N GLU A 17 9.59 2.69 7.05
CA GLU A 17 11.04 2.54 6.89
C GLU A 17 11.63 3.73 6.15
N VAL A 18 11.04 4.12 4.99
CA VAL A 18 11.48 5.29 4.21
C VAL A 18 11.39 6.56 5.05
N ALA A 19 10.29 6.75 5.79
CA ALA A 19 10.10 7.89 6.68
C ALA A 19 11.18 7.94 7.78
N ALA A 20 11.52 6.81 8.38
CA ALA A 20 12.55 6.74 9.43
C ALA A 20 13.95 7.06 8.88
N VAL A 21 14.29 6.54 7.70
CA VAL A 21 15.56 6.86 7.01
C VAL A 21 15.61 8.35 6.70
N THR A 22 14.57 8.90 6.07
CA THR A 22 14.48 10.31 5.71
C THR A 22 14.58 11.24 6.93
N GLN A 23 13.91 10.89 8.03
CA GLN A 23 13.98 11.63 9.28
C GLN A 23 15.40 11.66 9.85
N ARG A 24 16.09 10.53 9.87
CA ARG A 24 17.47 10.47 10.37
C ARG A 24 18.42 11.28 9.50
N LEU A 25 18.26 11.19 8.17
CA LEU A 25 19.01 12.04 7.24
C LEU A 25 18.78 13.53 7.54
N SER A 26 17.52 13.95 7.73
CA SER A 26 17.20 15.35 8.03
C SER A 26 17.86 15.84 9.32
N VAL A 27 17.93 15.01 10.35
CA VAL A 27 18.56 15.35 11.63
C VAL A 27 20.08 15.47 11.49
N LEU A 28 20.72 14.52 10.80
CA LEU A 28 22.17 14.52 10.60
C LEU A 28 22.62 15.72 9.75
N LEU A 29 21.88 16.01 8.68
CA LEU A 29 22.14 17.16 7.82
C LEU A 29 21.91 18.50 8.57
N ALA A 30 20.89 18.58 9.43
CA ALA A 30 20.65 19.75 10.27
C ALA A 30 21.78 19.96 11.29
N ALA A 31 22.44 18.89 11.75
CA ALA A 31 23.62 18.93 12.61
C ALA A 31 24.93 19.25 11.86
N GLY A 32 24.88 19.49 10.54
CA GLY A 32 26.06 19.84 9.73
C GLY A 32 26.85 18.61 9.22
N VAL A 33 26.33 17.39 9.37
CA VAL A 33 26.97 16.20 8.81
C VAL A 33 26.89 16.24 7.28
N THR A 34 27.99 15.92 6.60
CA THR A 34 28.00 15.90 5.13
C THR A 34 27.05 14.83 4.58
N PRO A 35 26.46 15.07 3.38
CA PRO A 35 25.54 14.11 2.77
C PRO A 35 26.06 12.67 2.71
N ALA A 36 27.31 12.48 2.29
CA ALA A 36 27.91 11.15 2.20
C ALA A 36 28.03 10.47 3.57
N SER A 37 28.51 11.18 4.59
CA SER A 37 28.60 10.66 5.95
C SER A 37 27.22 10.40 6.57
N ALA A 38 26.23 11.25 6.28
CA ALA A 38 24.86 11.04 6.77
C ALA A 38 24.27 9.72 6.26
N TRP A 39 24.46 9.38 4.98
CA TRP A 39 24.03 8.11 4.41
C TRP A 39 24.75 6.91 5.04
N GLN A 40 26.08 7.02 5.30
CA GLN A 40 26.84 5.97 5.97
C GLN A 40 26.31 5.71 7.41
N HIS A 41 26.08 6.77 8.19
CA HIS A 41 25.52 6.64 9.54
C HIS A 41 24.11 6.06 9.56
N VAL A 42 23.25 6.48 8.60
CA VAL A 42 21.91 5.93 8.48
C VAL A 42 21.96 4.45 8.09
N ALA A 43 22.80 4.07 7.13
CA ALA A 43 22.99 2.68 6.74
C ALA A 43 23.40 1.79 7.93
N ALA A 44 24.38 2.24 8.72
CA ALA A 44 24.87 1.53 9.88
C ALA A 44 23.80 1.40 10.99
N SER A 45 22.95 2.43 11.16
CA SER A 45 21.99 2.49 12.29
C SER A 45 20.63 1.85 11.99
N THR A 46 20.21 1.77 10.72
CA THR A 46 18.88 1.26 10.33
C THR A 46 18.90 -0.19 9.90
N GLY A 47 20.04 -0.69 9.43
CA GLY A 47 20.12 -1.98 8.75
C GLY A 47 19.30 -2.03 7.46
N SER A 48 18.92 -0.86 6.91
CA SER A 48 18.23 -0.76 5.62
C SER A 48 19.18 -1.17 4.49
N THR A 49 18.76 -2.15 3.72
CA THR A 49 19.53 -2.65 2.57
C THR A 49 19.68 -1.58 1.49
N LEU A 50 18.66 -0.72 1.33
CA LEU A 50 18.71 0.37 0.37
C LEU A 50 19.66 1.48 0.84
N ALA A 51 19.57 1.90 2.10
CA ALA A 51 20.50 2.90 2.65
C ALA A 51 21.95 2.43 2.55
N SER A 52 22.22 1.14 2.75
CA SER A 52 23.56 0.56 2.59
C SER A 52 24.06 0.59 1.13
N ARG A 53 23.18 0.35 0.16
CA ARG A 53 23.52 0.47 -1.26
C ARG A 53 23.85 1.91 -1.65
N VAL A 54 23.03 2.87 -1.21
CA VAL A 54 23.26 4.30 -1.46
C VAL A 54 24.56 4.77 -0.81
N ALA A 55 24.83 4.36 0.41
CA ALA A 55 26.08 4.69 1.11
C ALA A 55 27.33 4.11 0.44
N GLY A 56 27.21 2.96 -0.24
CA GLY A 56 28.28 2.28 -0.97
C GLY A 56 28.47 2.76 -2.41
N ALA A 57 27.56 3.58 -2.94
CA ALA A 57 27.62 4.10 -4.31
C ALA A 57 28.66 5.24 -4.40
N SER A 58 29.85 4.92 -4.82
CA SER A 58 31.01 5.83 -4.80
C SER A 58 31.16 6.76 -6.02
N SER A 59 30.32 6.63 -7.04
CA SER A 59 30.49 7.37 -8.32
C SER A 59 29.23 7.95 -8.95
N THR A 60 28.06 7.64 -8.42
CA THR A 60 26.76 8.11 -8.94
C THR A 60 26.16 9.14 -7.99
N SER A 61 25.31 10.03 -8.51
CA SER A 61 24.56 10.92 -7.63
C SER A 61 23.70 10.08 -6.65
N VAL A 62 23.49 10.59 -5.43
CA VAL A 62 22.61 9.95 -4.44
C VAL A 62 21.26 9.57 -5.06
N ALA A 63 20.73 10.44 -5.92
CA ALA A 63 19.48 10.25 -6.61
C ALA A 63 19.47 9.02 -7.51
N ASP A 64 20.53 8.81 -8.31
CA ASP A 64 20.63 7.67 -9.21
C ASP A 64 20.77 6.35 -8.44
N ALA A 65 21.57 6.35 -7.38
CA ALA A 65 21.71 5.19 -6.49
C ALA A 65 20.38 4.79 -5.84
N VAL A 66 19.53 5.77 -5.47
CA VAL A 66 18.21 5.51 -4.94
C VAL A 66 17.27 4.96 -6.00
N ILE A 67 17.29 5.48 -7.24
CA ILE A 67 16.47 4.97 -8.35
C ILE A 67 16.77 3.50 -8.62
N ASP A 68 18.05 3.17 -8.81
CA ASP A 68 18.48 1.81 -9.12
C ASP A 68 18.10 0.81 -8.01
N ALA A 69 18.21 1.25 -6.77
CA ALA A 69 17.83 0.43 -5.64
C ALA A 69 16.31 0.29 -5.50
N ALA A 70 15.54 1.34 -5.81
CA ALA A 70 14.08 1.38 -5.72
C ALA A 70 13.37 0.54 -6.80
N ALA A 71 14.00 0.33 -7.96
CA ALA A 71 13.43 -0.42 -9.09
C ALA A 71 13.04 -1.88 -8.74
N ARG A 72 13.60 -2.44 -7.67
CA ARG A 72 13.39 -3.84 -7.21
C ARG A 72 12.45 -3.97 -6.02
N LEU A 73 11.87 -2.85 -5.58
CA LEU A 73 11.00 -2.79 -4.41
C LEU A 73 9.52 -2.88 -4.81
N ASP A 74 8.65 -3.06 -3.81
CA ASP A 74 7.21 -2.94 -3.99
C ASP A 74 6.88 -1.56 -4.60
N PRO A 75 5.88 -1.45 -5.52
CA PRO A 75 5.55 -0.19 -6.20
C PRO A 75 5.37 1.01 -5.27
N LEU A 76 4.77 0.78 -4.09
CA LEU A 76 4.53 1.84 -3.12
C LEU A 76 5.82 2.28 -2.41
N GLU A 77 6.63 1.32 -1.98
CA GLU A 77 7.93 1.58 -1.37
C GLU A 77 8.86 2.25 -2.38
N GLY A 78 8.90 1.72 -3.61
CA GLY A 78 9.67 2.31 -4.70
C GLY A 78 9.25 3.75 -5.01
N ALA A 79 7.95 4.07 -4.97
CA ALA A 79 7.46 5.43 -5.14
C ALA A 79 7.94 6.37 -4.02
N ALA A 80 7.91 5.94 -2.77
CA ALA A 80 8.41 6.72 -1.64
C ALA A 80 9.92 6.99 -1.74
N TRP A 81 10.70 6.01 -2.15
CA TRP A 81 12.14 6.21 -2.39
C TRP A 81 12.42 7.14 -3.58
N ARG A 82 11.67 7.02 -4.68
CA ARG A 82 11.76 7.96 -5.82
C ARG A 82 11.39 9.38 -5.41
N GLY A 83 10.36 9.56 -4.56
CA GLY A 83 10.00 10.84 -3.99
C GLY A 83 11.11 11.45 -3.13
N LEU A 84 11.80 10.65 -2.33
CA LEU A 84 12.99 11.09 -1.58
C LEU A 84 14.11 11.55 -2.52
N ALA A 85 14.40 10.78 -3.57
CA ALA A 85 15.40 11.14 -4.57
C ALA A 85 15.03 12.42 -5.32
N ALA A 86 13.77 12.60 -5.65
CA ALA A 86 13.24 13.81 -6.28
C ALA A 86 13.39 15.03 -5.36
N ALA A 87 12.96 14.93 -4.09
CA ALA A 87 13.11 16.00 -3.12
C ALA A 87 14.58 16.38 -2.91
N TRP A 88 15.46 15.40 -2.88
CA TRP A 88 16.91 15.63 -2.80
C TRP A 88 17.44 16.37 -4.04
N THR A 89 17.06 15.92 -5.23
CA THR A 89 17.49 16.54 -6.50
C THR A 89 17.00 17.96 -6.62
N VAL A 90 15.71 18.21 -6.36
CA VAL A 90 15.13 19.56 -6.43
C VAL A 90 15.79 20.48 -5.41
N ALA A 91 15.95 20.03 -4.16
CA ALA A 91 16.60 20.84 -3.13
C ALA A 91 18.04 21.22 -3.51
N THR A 92 18.80 20.28 -4.08
CA THR A 92 20.18 20.53 -4.50
C THR A 92 20.23 21.46 -5.71
N ALA A 93 19.37 21.27 -6.71
CA ALA A 93 19.33 22.07 -7.92
C ALA A 93 18.86 23.50 -7.65
N ALA A 94 17.87 23.69 -6.76
CA ALA A 94 17.33 24.97 -6.38
C ALA A 94 18.14 25.70 -5.28
N GLY A 95 19.16 25.06 -4.69
CA GLY A 95 19.91 25.62 -3.57
C GLY A 95 19.11 25.70 -2.26
N ALA A 96 18.05 24.89 -2.14
CA ALA A 96 17.22 24.87 -0.94
C ALA A 96 17.89 24.07 0.20
N PRO A 97 17.62 24.40 1.47
CA PRO A 97 18.19 23.69 2.60
C PRO A 97 17.61 22.25 2.69
N LEU A 98 18.45 21.24 2.50
CA LEU A 98 18.07 19.82 2.48
C LEU A 98 17.37 19.35 3.77
N ALA A 99 17.85 19.75 4.94
CA ALA A 99 17.36 19.25 6.21
C ALA A 99 15.86 19.57 6.47
N PRO A 100 15.39 20.81 6.31
CA PRO A 100 13.96 21.14 6.42
C PRO A 100 13.10 20.42 5.37
N CYS A 101 13.59 20.31 4.13
CA CYS A 101 12.89 19.63 3.04
C CYS A 101 12.66 18.15 3.36
N LEU A 102 13.72 17.44 3.77
CA LEU A 102 13.64 16.03 4.14
C LEU A 102 12.78 15.82 5.39
N ARG A 103 12.80 16.74 6.34
CA ARG A 103 11.95 16.67 7.53
C ARG A 103 10.46 16.70 7.14
N ARG A 104 10.05 17.62 6.28
CA ARG A 104 8.68 17.70 5.75
C ARG A 104 8.30 16.45 4.99
N TYR A 105 9.17 15.98 4.10
CA TYR A 105 8.93 14.76 3.35
C TYR A 105 8.78 13.53 4.26
N SER A 106 9.59 13.41 5.31
CA SER A 106 9.44 12.34 6.29
C SER A 106 8.12 12.39 7.03
N GLN A 107 7.61 13.60 7.33
CA GLN A 107 6.31 13.78 7.95
C GLN A 107 5.19 13.33 7.00
N SER A 108 5.21 13.77 5.73
CA SER A 108 4.28 13.32 4.71
C SER A 108 4.19 11.79 4.59
N LEU A 109 5.35 11.13 4.61
CA LEU A 109 5.40 9.65 4.58
C LEU A 109 4.80 9.01 5.84
N ARG A 110 4.98 9.61 7.01
CA ARG A 110 4.36 9.12 8.26
C ARG A 110 2.84 9.25 8.23
N ASP A 111 2.34 10.38 7.77
CA ASP A 111 0.91 10.63 7.66
C ASP A 111 0.26 9.63 6.68
N LEU A 112 0.93 9.38 5.55
CA LEU A 112 0.50 8.37 4.58
C LEU A 112 0.56 6.94 5.15
N ALA A 113 1.62 6.61 5.90
CA ALA A 113 1.74 5.32 6.59
C ALA A 113 0.63 5.14 7.64
N GLN A 114 0.28 6.21 8.36
CA GLN A 114 -0.82 6.18 9.32
C GLN A 114 -2.16 5.94 8.62
N ALA A 115 -2.46 6.68 7.54
CA ALA A 115 -3.67 6.50 6.76
C ALA A 115 -3.84 5.06 6.24
N GLN A 116 -2.73 4.44 5.81
CA GLN A 116 -2.74 3.03 5.39
C GLN A 116 -3.00 2.06 6.55
N ARG A 117 -2.48 2.34 7.74
CA ARG A 117 -2.78 1.55 8.94
C ARG A 117 -4.25 1.62 9.27
N ASP A 118 -4.82 2.82 9.29
CA ASP A 118 -6.22 3.06 9.60
C ASP A 118 -7.15 2.34 8.60
N ALA A 119 -6.85 2.43 7.31
CA ALA A 119 -7.58 1.69 6.27
C ALA A 119 -7.45 0.16 6.44
N ARG A 120 -6.27 -0.35 6.81
CA ARG A 120 -6.06 -1.78 7.09
C ARG A 120 -6.84 -2.26 8.30
N VAL A 121 -6.87 -1.46 9.37
CA VAL A 121 -7.65 -1.75 10.58
C VAL A 121 -9.15 -1.74 10.26
N ALA A 122 -9.64 -0.76 9.51
CA ALA A 122 -11.04 -0.70 9.10
C ALA A 122 -11.47 -1.92 8.28
N LEU A 123 -10.58 -2.48 7.46
CA LEU A 123 -10.85 -3.67 6.66
C LEU A 123 -10.67 -5.00 7.43
N ALA A 124 -10.07 -4.99 8.63
CA ALA A 124 -9.76 -6.22 9.36
C ALA A 124 -11.03 -7.03 9.72
N ALA A 125 -12.08 -6.38 10.22
CA ALA A 125 -13.33 -7.03 10.60
C ALA A 125 -14.08 -7.62 9.39
N PRO A 126 -14.33 -6.88 8.29
CA PRO A 126 -14.97 -7.43 7.09
C PRO A 126 -14.20 -8.62 6.48
N VAL A 127 -12.87 -8.54 6.45
CA VAL A 127 -12.03 -9.62 5.91
C VAL A 127 -12.06 -10.86 6.81
N ALA A 128 -12.07 -10.70 8.14
CA ALA A 128 -12.18 -11.82 9.08
C ALA A 128 -13.53 -12.54 8.92
N THR A 129 -14.63 -11.80 8.85
CA THR A 129 -15.96 -12.35 8.62
C THR A 129 -16.03 -13.10 7.27
N ALA A 130 -15.49 -12.51 6.21
CA ALA A 130 -15.44 -13.16 4.91
C ALA A 130 -14.66 -14.49 4.94
N ARG A 131 -13.54 -14.57 5.68
CA ARG A 131 -12.77 -15.81 5.86
C ARG A 131 -13.55 -16.88 6.64
N MET A 132 -14.26 -16.49 7.70
CA MET A 132 -15.09 -17.41 8.48
C MET A 132 -16.21 -18.02 7.61
N VAL A 133 -16.91 -17.18 6.85
CA VAL A 133 -17.98 -17.65 5.95
C VAL A 133 -17.42 -18.51 4.81
N LEU A 134 -16.22 -18.22 4.32
CA LEU A 134 -15.53 -19.03 3.32
C LEU A 134 -15.18 -20.44 3.84
N ALA A 135 -14.94 -20.58 5.15
CA ALA A 135 -14.67 -21.88 5.77
C ALA A 135 -15.96 -22.71 6.01
N LEU A 136 -17.14 -22.09 5.95
CA LEU A 136 -18.42 -22.74 6.28
C LEU A 136 -18.72 -24.01 5.47
N PRO A 137 -18.46 -24.10 4.15
CA PRO A 137 -18.64 -25.34 3.39
C PRO A 137 -17.79 -26.49 3.91
N ILE A 138 -16.54 -26.20 4.30
CA ILE A 138 -15.61 -27.21 4.86
C ILE A 138 -16.16 -27.71 6.20
N VAL A 139 -16.60 -26.80 7.06
CA VAL A 139 -17.22 -27.13 8.35
C VAL A 139 -18.47 -27.97 8.15
N GLY A 140 -19.31 -27.66 7.15
CA GLY A 140 -20.52 -28.43 6.84
C GLY A 140 -20.21 -29.88 6.44
N VAL A 141 -19.21 -30.08 5.60
CA VAL A 141 -18.77 -31.46 5.21
C VAL A 141 -18.20 -32.24 6.40
N LEU A 142 -17.38 -31.58 7.23
CA LEU A 142 -16.81 -32.18 8.45
C LEU A 142 -17.92 -32.57 9.45
N PHE A 143 -18.89 -31.70 9.63
CA PHE A 143 -20.01 -31.95 10.52
C PHE A 143 -20.88 -33.11 10.03
N GLY A 144 -21.16 -33.20 8.74
CA GLY A 144 -21.87 -34.33 8.15
C GLY A 144 -21.15 -35.66 8.39
N THR A 145 -19.83 -35.69 8.25
CA THR A 145 -19.04 -36.91 8.53
C THR A 145 -18.98 -37.22 10.01
N ALA A 146 -18.94 -36.25 10.90
CA ALA A 146 -18.94 -36.44 12.35
C ALA A 146 -20.27 -37.04 12.86
N LEU A 147 -21.39 -36.73 12.21
CA LEU A 147 -22.70 -37.31 12.49
C LEU A 147 -22.85 -38.78 11.98
N GLY A 148 -21.80 -39.32 11.40
CA GLY A 148 -21.80 -40.72 10.91
C GLY A 148 -22.34 -40.87 9.49
N PHE A 149 -22.68 -39.78 8.79
CA PHE A 149 -23.09 -39.84 7.39
C PHE A 149 -21.85 -39.96 6.47
N ASN A 150 -21.90 -40.86 5.48
CA ASN A 150 -20.80 -41.04 4.50
C ASN A 150 -20.74 -39.90 3.48
N THR A 151 -20.78 -38.62 3.96
CA THR A 151 -20.81 -37.43 3.11
C THR A 151 -19.62 -37.36 2.15
N LEU A 152 -18.43 -37.77 2.61
CA LEU A 152 -17.24 -37.83 1.76
C LEU A 152 -17.36 -38.90 0.68
N ALA A 153 -17.92 -40.08 0.99
CA ALA A 153 -18.14 -41.13 0.01
C ALA A 153 -19.16 -40.70 -1.06
N VAL A 154 -20.20 -40.00 -0.67
CA VAL A 154 -21.17 -39.41 -1.62
C VAL A 154 -20.51 -38.37 -2.48
N LEU A 155 -19.71 -37.46 -1.89
CA LEU A 155 -19.07 -36.34 -2.59
C LEU A 155 -18.03 -36.80 -3.62
N PHE A 156 -17.22 -37.80 -3.28
CA PHE A 156 -16.15 -38.31 -4.15
C PHE A 156 -16.50 -39.58 -4.90
N GLY A 157 -17.51 -40.35 -4.46
CA GLY A 157 -17.90 -41.65 -5.03
C GLY A 157 -19.06 -41.59 -6.02
N THR A 158 -19.78 -40.47 -6.13
CA THR A 158 -20.93 -40.37 -7.03
C THR A 158 -20.76 -39.32 -8.11
N ALA A 159 -21.36 -39.54 -9.30
CA ALA A 159 -21.35 -38.52 -10.36
C ALA A 159 -22.00 -37.18 -9.91
N ILE A 160 -23.04 -37.23 -9.09
CA ILE A 160 -23.71 -36.06 -8.52
C ILE A 160 -22.77 -35.34 -7.57
N GLY A 161 -21.98 -36.07 -6.75
CA GLY A 161 -20.98 -35.47 -5.87
C GLY A 161 -19.91 -34.67 -6.62
N TRP A 162 -19.42 -35.22 -7.73
CA TRP A 162 -18.45 -34.52 -8.59
C TRP A 162 -19.00 -33.24 -9.22
N ILE A 163 -20.26 -33.26 -9.64
CA ILE A 163 -20.95 -32.04 -10.15
C ILE A 163 -21.06 -30.98 -9.03
N CYS A 164 -21.47 -31.42 -7.83
CA CYS A 164 -21.55 -30.50 -6.67
C CYS A 164 -20.17 -29.94 -6.32
N LEU A 165 -19.13 -30.73 -6.36
CA LEU A 165 -17.76 -30.28 -6.11
C LEU A 165 -17.30 -29.26 -7.16
N ALA A 166 -17.53 -29.51 -8.44
CA ALA A 166 -17.16 -28.64 -9.54
C ALA A 166 -17.90 -27.30 -9.47
N VAL A 167 -19.21 -27.33 -9.28
CA VAL A 167 -20.05 -26.12 -9.17
C VAL A 167 -19.68 -25.31 -7.93
N GLY A 168 -19.54 -25.95 -6.77
CA GLY A 168 -19.17 -25.30 -5.52
C GLY A 168 -17.77 -24.69 -5.56
N ALA A 169 -16.80 -25.41 -6.13
CA ALA A 169 -15.44 -24.88 -6.34
C ALA A 169 -15.40 -23.71 -7.31
N ALA A 170 -16.21 -23.75 -8.39
CA ALA A 170 -16.35 -22.65 -9.34
C ALA A 170 -16.94 -21.40 -8.67
N LEU A 171 -18.03 -21.56 -7.90
CA LEU A 171 -18.65 -20.44 -7.13
C LEU A 171 -17.65 -19.84 -6.13
N MET A 172 -16.88 -20.67 -5.44
CA MET A 172 -15.86 -20.24 -4.50
C MET A 172 -14.74 -19.46 -5.20
N ALA A 173 -14.27 -19.94 -6.36
CA ALA A 173 -13.25 -19.25 -7.15
C ALA A 173 -13.74 -17.91 -7.67
N ILE A 174 -15.00 -17.82 -8.10
CA ILE A 174 -15.64 -16.58 -8.53
C ILE A 174 -15.70 -15.60 -7.34
N ALA A 175 -16.15 -16.05 -6.16
CA ALA A 175 -16.22 -15.22 -4.96
C ALA A 175 -14.83 -14.66 -4.57
N LEU A 176 -13.80 -15.50 -4.58
CA LEU A 176 -12.42 -15.09 -4.27
C LEU A 176 -11.87 -14.08 -5.26
N LYS A 177 -12.06 -14.29 -6.58
CA LYS A 177 -11.64 -13.34 -7.61
C LYS A 177 -12.40 -12.02 -7.51
N TRP A 178 -13.70 -12.08 -7.26
CA TRP A 178 -14.53 -10.88 -7.08
C TRP A 178 -14.07 -10.07 -5.87
N ASN A 179 -13.90 -10.71 -4.71
CA ASN A 179 -13.35 -10.07 -3.51
C ASN A 179 -11.96 -9.46 -3.75
N ALA A 180 -11.05 -10.22 -4.37
CA ALA A 180 -9.71 -9.72 -4.68
C ALA A 180 -9.72 -8.50 -5.61
N SER A 181 -10.60 -8.50 -6.63
CA SER A 181 -10.80 -7.37 -7.54
C SER A 181 -11.33 -6.13 -6.83
N MET A 182 -12.29 -6.30 -5.91
CA MET A 182 -12.84 -5.18 -5.12
C MET A 182 -11.80 -4.57 -4.20
N VAL A 183 -11.03 -5.41 -3.49
CA VAL A 183 -9.92 -4.96 -2.63
C VAL A 183 -8.84 -4.25 -3.43
N ALA A 184 -8.50 -4.77 -4.63
CA ALA A 184 -7.51 -4.14 -5.51
C ALA A 184 -7.97 -2.76 -6.01
N LYS A 185 -9.25 -2.59 -6.31
CA LYS A 185 -9.83 -1.30 -6.76
C LYS A 185 -9.92 -0.25 -5.65
N ALA A 186 -10.02 -0.68 -4.40
CA ALA A 186 -10.06 0.21 -3.23
C ALA A 186 -8.67 0.68 -2.77
N ARG A 187 -7.59 0.18 -3.38
CA ARG A 187 -6.24 0.68 -3.08
C ARG A 187 -6.08 2.11 -3.59
N PRO A 188 -5.43 3.00 -2.83
CA PRO A 188 -5.11 4.35 -3.27
C PRO A 188 -4.37 4.32 -4.61
N LYS A 189 -4.85 5.10 -5.57
CA LYS A 189 -4.26 5.17 -6.93
C LYS A 189 -2.99 6.02 -6.95
N ASP A 190 -2.93 7.04 -6.08
CA ASP A 190 -1.78 7.92 -5.94
C ASP A 190 -0.96 7.50 -4.71
N PRO A 191 0.27 7.02 -4.91
CA PRO A 191 1.15 6.62 -3.82
C PRO A 191 1.79 7.79 -3.07
N ALA A 192 1.72 9.02 -3.61
CA ALA A 192 2.37 10.20 -3.06
C ALA A 192 1.55 11.48 -3.31
N PRO A 193 0.32 11.60 -2.73
CA PRO A 193 -0.54 12.74 -2.97
C PRO A 193 0.14 14.03 -2.49
N GLY A 194 0.09 15.08 -3.33
CA GLY A 194 0.67 16.39 -3.04
C GLY A 194 2.19 16.50 -3.26
N ILE A 195 2.87 15.44 -3.72
CA ILE A 195 4.33 15.48 -3.93
C ILE A 195 4.76 16.58 -4.91
N GLY A 196 3.98 16.86 -5.94
CA GLY A 196 4.27 17.96 -6.89
C GLY A 196 4.29 19.34 -6.20
N CYS A 197 3.35 19.58 -5.29
CA CYS A 197 3.32 20.81 -4.48
C CYS A 197 4.50 20.88 -3.50
N ASP A 198 4.86 19.74 -2.86
CA ASP A 198 6.03 19.67 -1.98
C ASP A 198 7.32 20.00 -2.75
N LEU A 199 7.51 19.39 -3.92
CA LEU A 199 8.70 19.64 -4.76
C LEU A 199 8.77 21.09 -5.22
N MET A 200 7.64 21.66 -5.61
CA MET A 200 7.58 23.07 -6.00
C MET A 200 7.85 24.02 -4.82
N ALA A 201 7.32 23.70 -3.64
CA ALA A 201 7.61 24.43 -2.41
C ALA A 201 9.11 24.41 -2.06
N ILE A 202 9.77 23.25 -2.26
CA ILE A 202 11.21 23.10 -2.09
C ILE A 202 11.95 23.99 -3.10
N ALA A 203 11.61 23.92 -4.38
CA ALA A 203 12.27 24.69 -5.43
C ALA A 203 12.18 26.21 -5.20
N VAL A 204 10.99 26.70 -4.82
CA VAL A 204 10.78 28.12 -4.50
C VAL A 204 11.50 28.54 -3.21
N SER A 205 11.60 27.65 -2.21
CA SER A 205 12.32 27.93 -0.96
C SER A 205 13.82 28.15 -1.16
N GLY A 206 14.40 27.69 -2.27
CA GLY A 206 15.78 27.96 -2.67
C GLY A 206 16.00 29.37 -3.23
N GLY A 207 14.96 30.19 -3.37
CA GLY A 207 15.05 31.56 -3.93
C GLY A 207 15.03 31.59 -5.46
N SER A 208 14.75 30.50 -6.13
CA SER A 208 14.63 30.40 -7.58
C SER A 208 13.42 31.18 -8.09
N ALA A 209 13.55 31.82 -9.26
CA ALA A 209 12.39 32.37 -9.97
C ALA A 209 11.36 31.26 -10.26
N LEU A 210 10.07 31.60 -10.19
CA LEU A 210 8.99 30.61 -10.30
C LEU A 210 9.07 29.76 -11.57
N ASP A 211 9.42 30.35 -12.71
CA ASP A 211 9.54 29.64 -13.98
C ASP A 211 10.73 28.66 -13.97
N HIS A 212 11.85 29.06 -13.35
CA HIS A 212 13.00 28.17 -13.19
C HIS A 212 12.73 27.05 -12.19
N ALA A 213 12.08 27.38 -11.07
CA ALA A 213 11.62 26.38 -10.11
C ALA A 213 10.69 25.34 -10.75
N ARG A 214 9.77 25.80 -11.62
CA ARG A 214 8.87 24.93 -12.38
C ARG A 214 9.64 24.00 -13.30
N ALA A 215 10.59 24.51 -14.08
CA ALA A 215 11.39 23.72 -14.99
C ALA A 215 12.19 22.62 -14.26
N ILE A 216 12.81 22.93 -13.11
CA ILE A 216 13.51 21.96 -12.27
C ILE A 216 12.55 20.85 -11.81
N VAL A 217 11.34 21.22 -11.38
CA VAL A 217 10.37 20.25 -10.86
C VAL A 217 9.81 19.38 -11.98
N ASP A 218 9.45 19.94 -13.13
CA ASP A 218 8.92 19.21 -14.27
C ASP A 218 9.96 18.19 -14.81
N GLU A 219 11.22 18.57 -14.93
CA GLU A 219 12.32 17.67 -15.30
C GLU A 219 12.48 16.55 -14.26
N THR A 220 12.43 16.89 -12.97
CA THR A 220 12.56 15.93 -11.88
C THR A 220 11.40 14.94 -11.86
N VAL A 221 10.16 15.40 -11.99
CA VAL A 221 8.97 14.56 -12.05
C VAL A 221 9.03 13.57 -13.21
N ALA A 222 9.45 14.04 -14.38
CA ALA A 222 9.64 13.19 -15.55
C ALA A 222 10.74 12.13 -15.32
N ARG A 223 11.90 12.54 -14.79
CA ARG A 223 13.06 11.67 -14.51
C ARG A 223 12.73 10.55 -13.54
N PHE A 224 11.99 10.87 -12.46
CA PHE A 224 11.66 9.91 -11.40
C PHE A 224 10.32 9.19 -11.62
N SER A 225 9.64 9.42 -12.75
CA SER A 225 8.33 8.85 -13.08
C SER A 225 7.34 9.04 -11.93
N LEU A 226 7.26 10.25 -11.40
CA LEU A 226 6.32 10.66 -10.37
C LEU A 226 4.98 11.04 -10.98
N PRO A 227 3.88 11.05 -10.19
CA PRO A 227 2.59 11.53 -10.65
C PRO A 227 2.66 12.96 -11.18
N ALA A 228 1.79 13.27 -12.16
CA ALA A 228 1.69 14.62 -12.72
C ALA A 228 1.38 15.66 -11.62
N ILE A 229 1.94 16.85 -11.79
CA ILE A 229 1.75 17.96 -10.85
C ILE A 229 0.33 18.50 -11.02
N VAL A 230 -0.47 18.47 -9.95
CA VAL A 230 -1.85 18.96 -9.94
C VAL A 230 -1.99 20.08 -8.92
N GLY A 231 -2.70 21.16 -9.30
CA GLY A 231 -3.07 22.25 -8.40
C GLY A 231 -1.97 23.30 -8.13
N VAL A 232 -0.79 23.16 -8.73
CA VAL A 232 0.33 24.08 -8.52
C VAL A 232 0.06 25.43 -9.20
N ASP A 233 -0.48 25.45 -10.43
CA ASP A 233 -0.66 26.67 -11.20
C ASP A 233 -1.66 27.63 -10.53
N GLU A 234 -2.75 27.10 -9.98
CA GLU A 234 -3.75 27.87 -9.22
C GLU A 234 -3.12 28.50 -7.96
N VAL A 235 -2.28 27.75 -7.26
CA VAL A 235 -1.59 28.21 -6.05
C VAL A 235 -0.57 29.32 -6.38
N LEU A 236 0.17 29.17 -7.48
CA LEU A 236 1.13 30.18 -7.93
C LEU A 236 0.44 31.48 -8.36
N GLU A 237 -0.71 31.38 -9.02
CA GLU A 237 -1.50 32.54 -9.39
C GLU A 237 -2.06 33.27 -8.15
N LEU A 238 -2.56 32.51 -7.17
CA LEU A 238 -2.98 33.06 -5.88
C LEU A 238 -1.83 33.76 -5.16
N SER A 239 -0.64 33.16 -5.16
CA SER A 239 0.56 33.76 -4.56
C SER A 239 0.91 35.09 -5.22
N ARG A 240 0.87 35.18 -6.55
CA ARG A 240 1.15 36.39 -7.32
C ARG A 240 0.11 37.51 -7.03
N SER A 241 -1.17 37.15 -7.03
CA SER A 241 -2.27 38.08 -6.85
C SER A 241 -2.39 38.61 -5.41
N ALA A 242 -2.18 37.76 -4.43
CA ALA A 242 -2.32 38.09 -3.00
C ALA A 242 -1.01 38.56 -2.35
N GLY A 243 0.14 38.40 -3.02
CA GLY A 243 1.45 38.75 -2.44
C GLY A 243 1.88 37.86 -1.27
N VAL A 244 1.35 36.64 -1.19
CA VAL A 244 1.66 35.67 -0.12
C VAL A 244 2.80 34.76 -0.57
N PRO A 245 3.71 34.32 0.34
CA PRO A 245 4.79 33.41 -0.01
C PRO A 245 4.30 32.12 -0.65
N ALA A 246 4.72 31.85 -1.90
CA ALA A 246 4.27 30.68 -2.66
C ALA A 246 4.58 29.37 -1.95
N ALA A 247 5.72 29.28 -1.24
CA ALA A 247 6.12 28.07 -0.52
C ALA A 247 5.13 27.68 0.59
N GLU A 248 4.54 28.66 1.28
CA GLU A 248 3.54 28.39 2.33
C GLU A 248 2.22 27.89 1.74
N LEU A 249 1.74 28.54 0.67
CA LEU A 249 0.53 28.11 -0.03
C LEU A 249 0.68 26.71 -0.63
N LEU A 250 1.83 26.42 -1.26
CA LEU A 250 2.13 25.10 -1.82
C LEU A 250 2.18 24.02 -0.75
N ASN A 251 2.77 24.30 0.42
CA ASN A 251 2.78 23.36 1.54
C ASN A 251 1.35 23.10 2.06
N SER A 252 0.54 24.15 2.22
CA SER A 252 -0.86 24.01 2.63
C SER A 252 -1.67 23.20 1.62
N GLN A 253 -1.46 23.44 0.32
CA GLN A 253 -2.11 22.68 -0.75
C GLN A 253 -1.69 21.21 -0.72
N ALA A 254 -0.42 20.91 -0.50
CA ALA A 254 0.07 19.55 -0.37
C ALA A 254 -0.58 18.81 0.82
N GLU A 255 -0.72 19.49 1.96
CA GLU A 255 -1.41 18.95 3.13
C GLU A 255 -2.89 18.69 2.86
N GLU A 256 -3.57 19.61 2.16
CA GLU A 256 -4.98 19.43 1.79
C GLU A 256 -5.16 18.26 0.83
N LEU A 257 -4.31 18.14 -0.20
CA LEU A 257 -4.33 16.98 -1.11
C LEU A 257 -4.16 15.65 -0.37
N ARG A 258 -3.26 15.60 0.63
CA ARG A 258 -3.08 14.41 1.49
C ARG A 258 -4.29 14.15 2.36
N ARG A 259 -4.88 15.18 2.95
CA ARG A 259 -6.08 15.06 3.77
C ARG A 259 -7.27 14.53 2.98
N VAL A 260 -7.50 15.08 1.78
CA VAL A 260 -8.55 14.63 0.86
C VAL A 260 -8.30 13.18 0.41
N ALA A 261 -7.05 12.83 0.07
CA ALA A 261 -6.70 11.45 -0.31
C ALA A 261 -6.94 10.46 0.84
N THR A 262 -6.61 10.86 2.08
CA THR A 262 -6.83 10.04 3.28
C THR A 262 -8.34 9.85 3.56
N ALA A 263 -9.12 10.92 3.49
CA ALA A 263 -10.58 10.86 3.67
C ALA A 263 -11.22 9.92 2.63
N ARG A 264 -10.86 10.07 1.35
CA ARG A 264 -11.34 9.18 0.28
C ARG A 264 -10.95 7.72 0.52
N ALA A 265 -9.71 7.46 0.96
CA ALA A 265 -9.27 6.10 1.27
C ALA A 265 -10.08 5.48 2.42
N GLN A 266 -10.46 6.27 3.43
CA GLN A 266 -11.32 5.83 4.53
C GLN A 266 -12.76 5.57 4.07
N GLU A 267 -13.32 6.45 3.25
CA GLU A 267 -14.65 6.27 2.65
C GLU A 267 -14.70 5.01 1.77
N ASP A 268 -13.70 4.82 0.90
CA ASP A 268 -13.58 3.64 0.05
C ASP A 268 -13.44 2.36 0.88
N ALA A 269 -12.68 2.39 1.97
CA ALA A 269 -12.55 1.26 2.89
C ALA A 269 -13.87 0.93 3.59
N ALA A 270 -14.62 1.94 4.05
CA ALA A 270 -15.93 1.76 4.67
C ALA A 270 -16.96 1.20 3.66
N ALA A 271 -17.02 1.77 2.45
CA ALA A 271 -17.87 1.30 1.38
C ALA A 271 -17.52 -0.14 0.94
N LEU A 272 -16.23 -0.48 0.92
CA LEU A 272 -15.77 -1.82 0.60
C LEU A 272 -16.28 -2.84 1.63
N GLY A 273 -16.31 -2.49 2.91
CA GLY A 273 -16.86 -3.36 3.97
C GLY A 273 -18.29 -3.81 3.68
N VAL A 274 -19.14 -2.91 3.22
CA VAL A 274 -20.52 -3.22 2.82
C VAL A 274 -20.57 -4.02 1.51
N ARG A 275 -19.79 -3.60 0.50
CA ARG A 275 -19.77 -4.26 -0.81
C ARG A 275 -19.24 -5.69 -0.77
N LEU A 276 -18.36 -6.03 0.16
CA LEU A 276 -17.87 -7.40 0.36
C LEU A 276 -18.97 -8.36 0.81
N MET A 277 -20.10 -7.87 1.35
CA MET A 277 -21.24 -8.73 1.70
C MET A 277 -21.97 -9.28 0.47
N LEU A 278 -21.89 -8.60 -0.70
CA LEU A 278 -22.56 -9.05 -1.92
C LEU A 278 -21.99 -10.39 -2.47
N PRO A 279 -20.67 -10.52 -2.71
CA PRO A 279 -20.12 -11.82 -3.13
C PRO A 279 -20.32 -12.93 -2.07
N LEU A 280 -20.32 -12.54 -0.78
CA LEU A 280 -20.58 -13.47 0.31
C LEU A 280 -21.99 -14.08 0.19
N GLY A 281 -23.03 -13.25 0.07
CA GLY A 281 -24.40 -13.70 -0.04
C GLY A 281 -24.69 -14.41 -1.34
N LEU A 282 -24.20 -13.88 -2.47
CA LEU A 282 -24.57 -14.35 -3.79
C LEU A 282 -23.80 -15.60 -4.26
N CYS A 283 -22.56 -15.76 -3.83
CA CYS A 283 -21.70 -16.88 -4.28
C CYS A 283 -21.45 -17.90 -3.18
N ILE A 284 -21.18 -17.48 -1.94
CA ILE A 284 -20.76 -18.41 -0.89
C ILE A 284 -21.97 -19.14 -0.30
N LEU A 285 -23.12 -18.49 -0.15
CA LEU A 285 -24.32 -19.17 0.36
C LEU A 285 -24.81 -20.27 -0.60
N PRO A 286 -24.94 -20.09 -1.93
CA PRO A 286 -25.20 -21.19 -2.84
C PRO A 286 -24.10 -22.26 -2.84
N ALA A 287 -22.81 -21.85 -2.75
CA ALA A 287 -21.71 -22.81 -2.66
C ALA A 287 -21.82 -23.70 -1.42
N PHE A 288 -22.19 -23.12 -0.26
CA PHE A 288 -22.45 -23.87 0.97
C PHE A 288 -23.62 -24.86 0.81
N MET A 289 -24.70 -24.43 0.16
CA MET A 289 -25.86 -25.31 -0.09
C MET A 289 -25.46 -26.50 -0.97
N VAL A 290 -24.68 -26.25 -2.03
CA VAL A 290 -24.27 -27.29 -3.00
C VAL A 290 -23.18 -28.21 -2.43
N LEU A 291 -22.21 -27.70 -1.67
CA LEU A 291 -21.11 -28.48 -1.12
C LEU A 291 -21.40 -29.12 0.23
N GLY A 292 -22.20 -28.44 1.08
CA GLY A 292 -22.45 -28.87 2.45
C GLY A 292 -23.79 -29.58 2.62
N VAL A 293 -24.88 -28.88 2.26
CA VAL A 293 -26.25 -29.35 2.58
C VAL A 293 -26.72 -30.46 1.60
N PHE A 294 -26.52 -30.25 0.31
CA PHE A 294 -27.03 -31.17 -0.70
C PHE A 294 -26.40 -32.59 -0.62
N PRO A 295 -25.07 -32.75 -0.49
CA PRO A 295 -24.47 -34.06 -0.29
C PRO A 295 -24.89 -34.73 1.00
N LEU A 296 -25.13 -33.97 2.07
CA LEU A 296 -25.65 -34.47 3.34
C LEU A 296 -27.07 -35.05 3.16
N LEU A 297 -27.96 -34.32 2.49
CA LEU A 297 -29.32 -34.80 2.20
C LEU A 297 -29.28 -36.10 1.36
N VAL A 298 -28.43 -36.14 0.35
CA VAL A 298 -28.27 -37.39 -0.46
C VAL A 298 -27.77 -38.54 0.39
N ALA A 299 -26.79 -38.28 1.29
CA ALA A 299 -26.28 -39.30 2.19
C ALA A 299 -27.34 -39.81 3.17
N VAL A 300 -28.18 -38.95 3.73
CA VAL A 300 -29.29 -39.32 4.63
C VAL A 300 -30.34 -40.16 3.90
N ILE A 301 -30.77 -39.71 2.70
CA ILE A 301 -31.76 -40.44 1.91
C ILE A 301 -31.22 -41.80 1.52
N SER A 302 -29.97 -41.91 1.05
CA SER A 302 -29.37 -43.18 0.66
C SER A 302 -29.18 -44.15 1.84
N SER A 303 -28.88 -43.64 3.04
CA SER A 303 -28.77 -44.47 4.25
C SER A 303 -30.14 -44.99 4.72
N THR A 304 -31.19 -44.19 4.58
CA THR A 304 -32.55 -44.57 4.98
C THR A 304 -33.18 -45.55 4.01
N VAL A 305 -32.98 -45.37 2.70
CA VAL A 305 -33.50 -46.28 1.66
C VAL A 305 -32.73 -47.58 1.62
N GLY A 306 -31.43 -47.57 1.93
CA GLY A 306 -30.59 -48.80 1.99
C GLY A 306 -30.81 -49.64 3.27
N SER A 307 -31.56 -49.13 4.24
CA SER A 307 -31.95 -49.86 5.47
C SER A 307 -33.36 -50.46 5.45
N LEU A 308 -34.12 -50.27 4.37
CA LEU A 308 -35.40 -50.91 4.06
C LEU A 308 -35.19 -52.05 3.07
#